data_c19c17655c656727c5e47aa6f58c5558
#
_entry.id   c19c17655c656727c5e47aa6f58c5558
#
_cell.length_a   1.000
_cell.length_b   1.000
_cell.length_c   1.000
_cell.angle_alpha   90.00
_cell.angle_beta   90.00
_cell.angle_gamma   90.00
#
_symmetry.space_group_name_H-M   'P 1'
#
loop_
_entity.id
_entity.type
_entity.pdbx_description
1 polymer ?
#
loop_
_entity_poly.entity_id
_entity_poly.type
_entity_poly.pdbx_seq_one_letter_code
_entity_poly.pdbx_strand_id
1 'polypeptide(L)'
;TIITSVVNLYLVKCQVNLTKEQSNIQKSQNQPIFDINVKQKKNGNDGKYNTDILEVRNIGSKVLACKVNTDVFFCLSRHDNNRTDSIYAHVVDYFFATTNNVVGDGMITQRWCPDNNRIFCDGYFQSLKDTHDGIYYFYEKIVLLKIDYEDIMHESHTLYYKGDLQINKDQYSHYFASAEQVWNVHTFSLSDNIYDEMKRKVDNKNK
;
A
#
# COMPACT_ATOMS: atom_id res chain seq x y z
N THR A 1 8.44 37.58 48.88
CA THR A 1 7.20 36.83 48.50
C THR A 1 6.95 36.84 46.99
N ILE A 2 7.02 37.98 46.27
CA ILE A 2 6.77 38.05 44.82
C ILE A 2 7.81 37.30 44.01
N ILE A 3 9.10 37.42 44.34
CA ILE A 3 10.20 36.74 43.61
C ILE A 3 10.07 35.24 43.76
N THR A 4 9.70 34.74 44.93
CA THR A 4 9.50 33.27 45.17
C THR A 4 8.33 32.73 44.33
N SER A 5 7.25 33.53 44.16
CA SER A 5 6.10 33.14 43.34
C SER A 5 6.45 33.09 41.86
N VAL A 6 7.27 34.04 41.35
CA VAL A 6 7.71 34.05 39.95
C VAL A 6 8.62 32.85 39.65
N VAL A 7 9.56 32.53 40.55
CA VAL A 7 10.46 31.38 40.43
C VAL A 7 9.66 30.07 40.46
N ASN A 8 8.69 29.95 41.35
CA ASN A 8 7.83 28.75 41.40
C ASN A 8 7.00 28.60 40.12
N LEU A 9 6.46 29.69 39.57
CA LEU A 9 5.71 29.64 38.32
C LEU A 9 6.59 29.18 37.15
N TYR A 10 7.83 29.66 37.09
CA TYR A 10 8.80 29.24 36.08
C TYR A 10 9.15 27.76 36.22
N LEU A 11 9.41 27.26 37.45
CA LEU A 11 9.69 25.87 37.71
C LEU A 11 8.53 24.96 37.32
N VAL A 12 7.28 25.32 37.64
CA VAL A 12 6.07 24.61 37.24
C VAL A 12 5.98 24.53 35.70
N LYS A 13 6.24 25.66 35.00
CA LYS A 13 6.25 25.66 33.54
C LYS A 13 7.30 24.73 32.95
N CYS A 14 8.52 24.71 33.49
CA CYS A 14 9.58 23.80 33.09
C CYS A 14 9.19 22.33 33.32
N GLN A 15 8.59 22.04 34.47
CA GLN A 15 8.13 20.70 34.83
C GLN A 15 7.04 20.20 33.93
N VAL A 16 6.06 21.04 33.54
CA VAL A 16 5.01 20.72 32.56
C VAL A 16 5.61 20.43 31.18
N ASN A 17 6.60 21.22 30.76
CA ASN A 17 7.25 20.96 29.46
C ASN A 17 8.04 19.63 29.47
N LEU A 18 8.81 19.35 30.51
CA LEU A 18 9.52 18.08 30.66
C LEU A 18 8.55 16.88 30.67
N THR A 19 7.43 16.99 31.38
CA THR A 19 6.42 15.94 31.41
C THR A 19 5.82 15.68 30.01
N LYS A 20 5.58 16.76 29.23
CA LYS A 20 5.12 16.63 27.85
C LYS A 20 6.16 15.95 26.96
N GLU A 21 7.42 16.33 27.07
CA GLU A 21 8.51 15.70 26.31
C GLU A 21 8.66 14.22 26.69
N GLN A 22 8.63 13.86 27.96
CA GLN A 22 8.66 12.48 28.42
C GLN A 22 7.46 11.68 27.88
N SER A 23 6.26 12.26 27.93
CA SER A 23 5.07 11.63 27.34
C SER A 23 5.21 11.40 25.84
N ASN A 24 5.76 12.36 25.10
CA ASN A 24 5.99 12.22 23.66
C ASN A 24 7.04 11.15 23.34
N ILE A 25 8.11 11.07 24.13
CA ILE A 25 9.13 10.02 24.01
C ILE A 25 8.50 8.65 24.27
N GLN A 26 7.74 8.50 25.34
CA GLN A 26 7.03 7.25 25.64
C GLN A 26 6.05 6.86 24.52
N LYS A 27 5.29 7.84 23.97
CA LYS A 27 4.40 7.60 22.84
C LYS A 27 5.17 7.11 21.61
N SER A 28 6.31 7.72 21.29
CA SER A 28 7.13 7.31 20.15
C SER A 28 7.76 5.93 20.32
N GLN A 29 8.17 5.58 21.54
CA GLN A 29 8.72 4.26 21.87
C GLN A 29 7.66 3.15 21.83
N ASN A 30 6.39 3.52 22.07
CA ASN A 30 5.27 2.59 22.10
C ASN A 30 4.49 2.54 20.77
N GLN A 31 5.04 3.07 19.68
CA GLN A 31 4.38 2.97 18.38
C GLN A 31 4.59 1.58 17.76
N PRO A 32 3.57 0.98 17.17
CA PRO A 32 3.73 -0.21 16.36
C PRO A 32 4.53 0.14 15.09
N ILE A 33 5.30 -0.82 14.63
CA ILE A 33 6.04 -0.74 13.37
C ILE A 33 5.53 -1.87 12.49
N PHE A 34 4.93 -1.51 11.36
CA PHE A 34 4.43 -2.49 10.42
C PHE A 34 5.47 -2.77 9.34
N ASP A 35 5.87 -4.04 9.26
CA ASP A 35 6.69 -4.60 8.18
C ASP A 35 5.74 -5.20 7.13
N ILE A 36 5.80 -4.65 5.92
CA ILE A 36 4.91 -5.01 4.81
C ILE A 36 5.75 -5.61 3.70
N ASN A 37 5.43 -6.84 3.31
CA ASN A 37 6.18 -7.56 2.32
C ASN A 37 5.26 -8.24 1.30
N VAL A 38 5.53 -8.03 0.02
CA VAL A 38 4.85 -8.71 -1.08
C VAL A 38 5.83 -9.66 -1.74
N LYS A 39 5.62 -10.96 -1.54
CA LYS A 39 6.46 -12.04 -2.08
C LYS A 39 5.79 -12.67 -3.29
N GLN A 40 6.58 -12.95 -4.30
CA GLN A 40 6.13 -13.72 -5.46
C GLN A 40 6.45 -15.20 -5.26
N LYS A 41 5.47 -16.06 -5.53
CA LYS A 41 5.62 -17.50 -5.44
C LYS A 41 5.35 -18.13 -6.80
N LYS A 42 6.22 -19.09 -7.18
CA LYS A 42 5.98 -19.95 -8.34
C LYS A 42 4.86 -20.93 -8.02
N ASN A 43 3.89 -21.04 -8.91
CA ASN A 43 2.82 -22.01 -8.83
C ASN A 43 3.06 -23.12 -9.86
N GLY A 44 3.05 -24.36 -9.40
CA GLY A 44 3.15 -25.53 -10.27
C GLY A 44 4.51 -25.72 -10.95
N ASN A 45 4.50 -26.57 -11.99
CA ASN A 45 5.69 -26.97 -12.73
C ASN A 45 6.04 -26.04 -13.91
N ASP A 46 5.23 -25.01 -14.16
CA ASP A 46 5.43 -24.08 -15.28
C ASP A 46 6.51 -23.01 -15.00
N GLY A 47 7.00 -22.94 -13.77
CA GLY A 47 8.05 -22.04 -13.34
C GLY A 47 7.64 -20.55 -13.30
N LYS A 48 6.37 -20.23 -13.54
CA LYS A 48 5.87 -18.85 -13.56
C LYS A 48 5.51 -18.35 -12.17
N TYR A 49 5.71 -17.06 -11.94
CA TYR A 49 5.32 -16.38 -10.70
C TYR A 49 3.87 -15.90 -10.77
N ASN A 50 2.94 -16.85 -10.61
CA ASN A 50 1.50 -16.57 -10.77
C ASN A 50 0.85 -16.05 -9.48
N THR A 51 1.48 -16.26 -8.33
CA THR A 51 0.93 -15.97 -7.01
C THR A 51 1.74 -14.89 -6.29
N ASP A 52 1.07 -13.88 -5.79
CA ASP A 52 1.63 -12.96 -4.79
C ASP A 52 1.14 -13.35 -3.39
N ILE A 53 2.00 -13.14 -2.42
CA ILE A 53 1.70 -13.29 -0.99
C ILE A 53 2.00 -11.96 -0.34
N LEU A 54 0.98 -11.32 0.19
CA LEU A 54 1.11 -10.13 1.03
C LEU A 54 1.22 -10.55 2.49
N GLU A 55 2.28 -10.16 3.14
CA GLU A 55 2.49 -10.32 4.58
C GLU A 55 2.54 -8.96 5.26
N VAL A 56 1.79 -8.80 6.34
CA VAL A 56 1.86 -7.62 7.21
C VAL A 56 2.18 -8.10 8.62
N ARG A 57 3.29 -7.64 9.16
CA ARG A 57 3.79 -7.97 10.51
C ARG A 57 3.88 -6.72 11.35
N ASN A 58 3.61 -6.83 12.62
CA ASN A 58 3.97 -5.81 13.60
C ASN A 58 5.27 -6.24 14.30
N ILE A 59 6.33 -5.49 14.06
CA ILE A 59 7.66 -5.68 14.66
C ILE A 59 7.97 -4.66 15.76
N GLY A 60 7.02 -3.75 16.04
CA GLY A 60 7.09 -2.74 17.09
C GLY A 60 6.27 -3.10 18.31
N SER A 61 5.71 -2.08 18.95
CA SER A 61 4.89 -2.25 20.15
C SER A 61 3.57 -2.97 19.85
N LYS A 62 3.05 -3.65 20.87
CA LYS A 62 1.79 -4.40 20.78
C LYS A 62 0.61 -3.52 20.35
N VAL A 63 -0.23 -4.05 19.51
CA VAL A 63 -1.54 -3.50 19.16
C VAL A 63 -2.66 -4.36 19.78
N LEU A 64 -3.75 -3.72 20.19
CA LEU A 64 -4.90 -4.41 20.79
C LEU A 64 -5.85 -4.94 19.73
N ALA A 65 -6.07 -4.13 18.69
CA ALA A 65 -6.86 -4.49 17.53
C ALA A 65 -6.16 -3.97 16.28
N CYS A 66 -6.26 -4.72 15.18
CA CYS A 66 -5.69 -4.30 13.90
C CYS A 66 -6.53 -4.83 12.74
N LYS A 67 -6.88 -3.92 11.82
CA LYS A 67 -7.57 -4.24 10.56
C LYS A 67 -6.74 -3.74 9.40
N VAL A 68 -6.44 -4.62 8.46
CA VAL A 68 -5.72 -4.30 7.24
C VAL A 68 -6.68 -4.38 6.06
N ASN A 69 -6.84 -3.26 5.35
CA ASN A 69 -7.52 -3.22 4.06
C ASN A 69 -6.44 -3.12 2.97
N THR A 70 -6.66 -3.81 1.86
CA THR A 70 -5.71 -3.85 0.74
C THR A 70 -6.42 -3.54 -0.55
N ASP A 71 -5.83 -2.66 -1.34
CA ASP A 71 -6.29 -2.31 -2.68
C ASP A 71 -5.12 -2.44 -3.64
N VAL A 72 -5.39 -2.92 -4.86
CA VAL A 72 -4.36 -3.06 -5.88
C VAL A 72 -4.76 -2.26 -7.11
N PHE A 73 -3.79 -1.53 -7.65
CA PHE A 73 -3.96 -0.80 -8.90
C PHE A 73 -2.92 -1.29 -9.90
N PHE A 74 -3.33 -1.42 -11.15
CA PHE A 74 -2.41 -1.48 -12.26
C PHE A 74 -2.28 -0.08 -12.84
N CYS A 75 -1.06 0.33 -13.13
CA CYS A 75 -0.75 1.60 -13.75
C CYS A 75 -0.05 1.34 -15.08
N LEU A 76 -0.57 1.93 -16.14
CA LEU A 76 0.10 1.97 -17.43
C LEU A 76 0.50 3.41 -17.74
N SER A 77 1.81 3.64 -17.87
CA SER A 77 2.37 4.92 -18.27
C SER A 77 2.95 4.80 -19.67
N ARG A 78 2.52 5.67 -20.57
CA ARG A 78 3.08 5.85 -21.90
C ARG A 78 3.99 7.07 -21.88
N HIS A 79 5.22 6.87 -22.26
CA HIS A 79 6.23 7.92 -22.43
C HIS A 79 6.53 8.08 -23.93
N ASP A 80 6.44 9.27 -24.44
CA ASP A 80 7.03 9.66 -25.70
C ASP A 80 7.97 10.87 -25.46
N ASN A 81 8.72 11.28 -26.47
CA ASN A 81 9.87 12.18 -26.34
C ASN A 81 9.68 13.40 -25.43
N ASN A 82 8.46 13.85 -25.17
CA ASN A 82 8.18 15.08 -24.41
C ASN A 82 7.01 14.95 -23.41
N ARG A 83 6.34 13.80 -23.35
CA ARG A 83 5.10 13.65 -22.56
C ARG A 83 5.03 12.30 -21.88
N THR A 84 4.47 12.32 -20.70
CA THR A 84 4.11 11.11 -19.95
C THR A 84 2.62 11.18 -19.64
N ASP A 85 1.87 10.18 -20.10
CA ASP A 85 0.47 9.98 -19.76
C ASP A 85 0.32 8.66 -19.02
N SER A 86 -0.43 8.69 -17.94
CA SER A 86 -0.69 7.50 -17.11
C SER A 86 -2.18 7.28 -16.95
N ILE A 87 -2.57 6.01 -16.84
CA ILE A 87 -3.91 5.58 -16.44
C ILE A 87 -3.81 4.53 -15.36
N TYR A 88 -4.83 4.51 -14.49
CA TYR A 88 -4.92 3.60 -13.38
C TYR A 88 -6.16 2.73 -13.50
N ALA A 89 -6.00 1.44 -13.24
CA ALA A 89 -7.10 0.49 -13.11
C ALA A 89 -7.11 -0.07 -11.69
N HIS A 90 -8.20 0.11 -10.94
CA HIS A 90 -8.40 -0.50 -9.64
C HIS A 90 -8.78 -1.97 -9.80
N VAL A 91 -7.99 -2.87 -9.24
CA VAL A 91 -8.19 -4.32 -9.32
C VAL A 91 -8.75 -4.82 -7.99
N VAL A 92 -10.07 -4.91 -7.93
CA VAL A 92 -10.81 -5.34 -6.72
C VAL A 92 -10.60 -6.83 -6.49
N ASP A 93 -10.47 -7.21 -5.22
CA ASP A 93 -10.28 -8.60 -4.76
C ASP A 93 -9.01 -9.28 -5.29
N TYR A 94 -7.98 -8.48 -5.63
CA TYR A 94 -6.70 -9.04 -6.06
C TYR A 94 -6.14 -10.03 -5.02
N PHE A 95 -6.12 -9.65 -3.73
CA PHE A 95 -5.77 -10.51 -2.60
C PHE A 95 -7.06 -11.01 -1.93
N PHE A 96 -7.66 -12.08 -2.42
CA PHE A 96 -8.95 -12.57 -1.93
C PHE A 96 -8.84 -13.69 -0.88
N ALA A 97 -7.76 -14.46 -0.90
CA ALA A 97 -7.56 -15.53 0.08
C ALA A 97 -6.77 -15.00 1.28
N THR A 98 -7.29 -15.24 2.48
CA THR A 98 -6.62 -14.88 3.73
C THR A 98 -6.33 -16.14 4.53
N THR A 99 -5.12 -16.22 5.10
CA THR A 99 -4.87 -17.13 6.21
C THR A 99 -5.08 -16.34 7.50
N ASN A 100 -6.22 -16.55 8.13
CA ASN A 100 -6.42 -16.10 9.49
C ASN A 100 -5.64 -17.03 10.42
N ASN A 101 -4.93 -16.48 11.40
CA ASN A 101 -4.22 -17.18 12.46
C ASN A 101 -2.84 -17.76 12.12
N VAL A 102 -1.96 -16.98 11.52
CA VAL A 102 -0.55 -17.25 11.75
C VAL A 102 -0.22 -16.69 13.13
N VAL A 103 -0.46 -17.50 14.17
CA VAL A 103 -0.07 -17.16 15.54
C VAL A 103 1.45 -17.33 15.63
N GLY A 104 2.16 -16.24 15.81
CA GLY A 104 3.62 -16.19 15.96
C GLY A 104 4.24 -15.01 15.21
N ASP A 105 5.37 -14.53 15.71
CA ASP A 105 6.24 -13.51 15.08
C ASP A 105 5.57 -12.19 14.68
N GLY A 106 4.53 -11.75 15.41
CA GLY A 106 3.84 -10.47 15.15
C GLY A 106 3.04 -10.43 13.85
N MET A 107 2.75 -11.57 13.21
CA MET A 107 1.95 -11.62 11.98
C MET A 107 0.54 -11.07 12.23
N ILE A 108 0.16 -10.02 11.51
CA ILE A 108 -1.16 -9.42 11.54
C ILE A 108 -2.06 -10.08 10.50
N THR A 109 -1.59 -10.17 9.25
CA THR A 109 -2.34 -10.81 8.17
C THR A 109 -1.38 -11.35 7.10
N GLN A 110 -1.81 -12.45 6.48
CA GLN A 110 -1.22 -12.95 5.26
C GLN A 110 -2.34 -13.14 4.24
N ARG A 111 -2.18 -12.58 3.04
CA ARG A 111 -3.16 -12.65 1.96
C ARG A 111 -2.52 -13.19 0.69
N TRP A 112 -3.31 -13.89 -0.10
CA TRP A 112 -2.84 -14.57 -1.29
C TRP A 112 -3.67 -14.15 -2.51
N CYS A 113 -3.03 -14.15 -3.67
CA CYS A 113 -3.68 -13.97 -4.95
C CYS A 113 -3.35 -15.14 -5.88
N PRO A 114 -3.93 -16.34 -5.71
CA PRO A 114 -3.68 -17.45 -6.60
C PRO A 114 -3.98 -17.03 -8.06
N ASP A 115 -2.99 -17.19 -8.94
CA ASP A 115 -3.05 -16.88 -10.37
C ASP A 115 -3.31 -15.42 -10.79
N ASN A 116 -3.73 -14.51 -9.90
CA ASN A 116 -3.98 -13.10 -10.27
C ASN A 116 -2.72 -12.36 -10.73
N ASN A 117 -1.55 -12.72 -10.18
CA ASN A 117 -0.29 -12.13 -10.62
C ASN A 117 0.06 -12.48 -12.08
N ARG A 118 -0.51 -13.55 -12.64
CA ARG A 118 -0.35 -13.88 -14.06
C ARG A 118 -0.88 -12.76 -14.95
N ILE A 119 -2.05 -12.20 -14.61
CA ILE A 119 -2.67 -11.11 -15.38
C ILE A 119 -1.72 -9.91 -15.43
N PHE A 120 -1.11 -9.57 -14.27
CA PHE A 120 -0.11 -8.52 -14.24
C PHE A 120 1.14 -8.86 -15.06
N CYS A 121 1.67 -10.09 -14.92
CA CYS A 121 2.87 -10.52 -15.63
C CYS A 121 2.65 -10.53 -17.15
N ASP A 122 1.50 -11.02 -17.63
CA ASP A 122 1.18 -11.04 -19.06
C ASP A 122 1.13 -9.60 -19.62
N GLY A 123 0.48 -8.66 -18.90
CA GLY A 123 0.46 -7.23 -19.28
C GLY A 123 1.86 -6.59 -19.26
N TYR A 124 2.67 -6.93 -18.25
CA TYR A 124 4.05 -6.45 -18.17
C TYR A 124 4.90 -6.91 -19.37
N PHE A 125 4.84 -8.19 -19.72
CA PHE A 125 5.56 -8.70 -20.89
C PHE A 125 5.04 -8.09 -22.19
N GLN A 126 3.74 -7.79 -22.28
CA GLN A 126 3.17 -7.12 -23.45
C GLN A 126 3.66 -5.67 -23.55
N SER A 127 3.74 -4.94 -22.43
CA SER A 127 4.25 -3.56 -22.42
C SER A 127 5.69 -3.46 -22.94
N LEU A 128 6.53 -4.46 -22.62
CA LEU A 128 7.91 -4.52 -23.16
C LEU A 128 7.93 -4.74 -24.67
N LYS A 129 7.01 -5.54 -25.23
CA LYS A 129 6.92 -5.79 -26.68
C LYS A 129 6.39 -4.59 -27.46
N ASP A 130 5.50 -3.81 -26.83
CA ASP A 130 4.85 -2.66 -27.46
C ASP A 130 5.75 -1.41 -27.48
N THR A 131 6.87 -1.45 -26.78
CA THR A 131 7.88 -0.38 -26.81
C THR A 131 8.56 -0.32 -28.17
N HIS A 132 8.44 0.82 -28.88
CA HIS A 132 9.03 1.05 -30.22
C HIS A 132 9.11 2.54 -30.56
N ASP A 133 10.01 2.90 -31.47
CA ASP A 133 10.10 4.23 -32.10
C ASP A 133 10.08 5.45 -31.14
N GLY A 134 10.73 5.32 -29.98
CA GLY A 134 10.76 6.38 -28.95
C GLY A 134 9.52 6.43 -28.07
N ILE A 135 8.58 5.47 -28.20
CA ILE A 135 7.45 5.28 -27.34
C ILE A 135 7.77 4.12 -26.38
N TYR A 136 7.62 4.38 -25.08
CA TYR A 136 7.87 3.40 -24.04
C TYR A 136 6.62 3.23 -23.16
N TYR A 137 6.31 1.97 -22.84
CA TYR A 137 5.19 1.62 -21.94
C TYR A 137 5.74 1.02 -20.66
N PHE A 138 5.38 1.63 -19.53
CA PHE A 138 5.70 1.11 -18.20
C PHE A 138 4.41 0.60 -17.54
N TYR A 139 4.40 -0.67 -17.21
CA TYR A 139 3.27 -1.31 -16.56
C TYR A 139 3.68 -1.73 -15.15
N GLU A 140 3.07 -1.15 -14.14
CA GLU A 140 3.40 -1.39 -12.74
C GLU A 140 2.18 -1.84 -11.93
N LYS A 141 2.44 -2.62 -10.90
CA LYS A 141 1.46 -3.02 -9.89
C LYS A 141 1.71 -2.23 -8.62
N ILE A 142 0.68 -1.53 -8.16
CA ILE A 142 0.69 -0.69 -6.97
C ILE A 142 -0.18 -1.38 -5.93
N VAL A 143 0.41 -1.75 -4.79
CA VAL A 143 -0.31 -2.30 -3.64
C VAL A 143 -0.47 -1.20 -2.62
N LEU A 144 -1.70 -0.85 -2.31
CA LEU A 144 -2.04 0.12 -1.27
C LEU A 144 -2.58 -0.61 -0.04
N LEU A 145 -2.19 -0.13 1.14
CA LEU A 145 -2.71 -0.64 2.40
C LEU A 145 -3.24 0.52 3.24
N LYS A 146 -4.36 0.25 3.90
CA LYS A 146 -4.87 1.06 4.99
C LYS A 146 -4.89 0.18 6.24
N ILE A 147 -4.15 0.56 7.26
CA ILE A 147 -4.03 -0.15 8.53
C ILE A 147 -4.71 0.68 9.61
N ASP A 148 -5.86 0.22 10.07
CA ASP A 148 -6.57 0.78 11.22
C ASP A 148 -6.18 -0.06 12.45
N TYR A 149 -5.68 0.57 13.51
CA TYR A 149 -5.28 -0.14 14.73
C TYR A 149 -5.60 0.65 16.00
N GLU A 150 -5.70 -0.08 17.10
CA GLU A 150 -5.79 0.44 18.45
C GLU A 150 -4.49 0.12 19.19
N ASP A 151 -3.85 1.13 19.75
CA ASP A 151 -2.64 0.98 20.53
C ASP A 151 -2.93 0.54 21.99
N ILE A 152 -1.86 0.34 22.76
CA ILE A 152 -1.98 -0.08 24.17
C ILE A 152 -2.60 0.99 25.08
N MET A 153 -2.75 2.23 24.60
CA MET A 153 -3.39 3.33 25.30
C MET A 153 -4.87 3.47 24.92
N HIS A 154 -5.40 2.53 24.12
CA HIS A 154 -6.75 2.55 23.55
C HIS A 154 -6.99 3.72 22.58
N GLU A 155 -5.93 4.31 22.02
CA GLU A 155 -6.05 5.32 20.98
C GLU A 155 -6.15 4.65 19.61
N SER A 156 -7.13 5.08 18.79
CA SER A 156 -7.31 4.57 17.43
C SER A 156 -6.50 5.37 16.42
N HIS A 157 -5.82 4.66 15.54
CA HIS A 157 -4.94 5.24 14.53
C HIS A 157 -5.22 4.63 13.16
N THR A 158 -4.89 5.40 12.12
CA THR A 158 -4.93 4.93 10.73
C THR A 158 -3.61 5.28 10.04
N LEU A 159 -2.99 4.28 9.42
CA LEU A 159 -1.80 4.45 8.59
C LEU A 159 -2.09 4.02 7.16
N TYR A 160 -1.41 4.65 6.21
CA TYR A 160 -1.53 4.37 4.79
C TYR A 160 -0.15 4.02 4.22
N TYR A 161 -0.12 3.04 3.32
CA TYR A 161 1.12 2.57 2.70
C TYR A 161 0.93 2.36 1.18
N LYS A 162 2.01 2.60 0.44
CA LYS A 162 2.21 2.13 -0.93
C LYS A 162 3.37 1.12 -0.90
N GLY A 163 3.05 -0.17 -1.05
CA GLY A 163 4.02 -1.22 -0.74
C GLY A 163 4.46 -1.15 0.73
N ASP A 164 5.75 -1.00 0.96
CA ASP A 164 6.40 -0.81 2.27
C ASP A 164 6.56 0.67 2.68
N LEU A 165 6.32 1.60 1.76
CA LEU A 165 6.46 3.03 2.00
C LEU A 165 5.19 3.61 2.64
N GLN A 166 5.32 4.20 3.82
CA GLN A 166 4.23 4.96 4.44
C GLN A 166 3.95 6.25 3.66
N ILE A 167 2.68 6.49 3.36
CA ILE A 167 2.18 7.66 2.62
C ILE A 167 1.10 8.39 3.44
N ASN A 168 0.74 9.60 3.04
CA ASN A 168 -0.37 10.31 3.67
C ASN A 168 -1.73 9.91 3.05
N LYS A 169 -2.82 10.33 3.71
CA LYS A 169 -4.19 10.04 3.28
C LYS A 169 -4.50 10.59 1.89
N ASP A 170 -3.98 11.78 1.55
CA ASP A 170 -4.27 12.42 0.26
C ASP A 170 -3.60 11.67 -0.88
N GLN A 171 -2.35 11.23 -0.68
CA GLN A 171 -1.65 10.37 -1.61
C GLN A 171 -2.36 9.03 -1.81
N TYR A 172 -2.85 8.41 -0.71
CA TYR A 172 -3.64 7.18 -0.79
C TYR A 172 -4.93 7.40 -1.60
N SER A 173 -5.70 8.46 -1.29
CA SER A 173 -6.97 8.77 -1.95
C SER A 173 -6.82 9.14 -3.41
N HIS A 174 -5.67 9.70 -3.80
CA HIS A 174 -5.36 10.07 -5.17
C HIS A 174 -5.47 8.87 -6.14
N TYR A 175 -5.04 7.69 -5.74
CA TYR A 175 -5.13 6.50 -6.61
C TYR A 175 -6.58 6.13 -6.95
N PHE A 176 -7.49 6.25 -5.98
CA PHE A 176 -8.92 5.99 -6.21
C PHE A 176 -9.54 7.06 -7.10
N ALA A 177 -9.19 8.33 -6.88
CA ALA A 177 -9.69 9.44 -7.71
C ALA A 177 -9.15 9.37 -9.14
N SER A 178 -7.95 8.81 -9.33
CA SER A 178 -7.30 8.70 -10.64
C SER A 178 -7.64 7.40 -11.38
N ALA A 179 -8.36 6.47 -10.74
CA ALA A 179 -8.75 5.21 -11.37
C ALA A 179 -9.82 5.46 -12.45
N GLU A 180 -9.47 5.16 -13.69
CA GLU A 180 -10.39 5.27 -14.84
C GLU A 180 -11.20 4.00 -15.09
N GLN A 181 -10.83 2.91 -14.39
CA GLN A 181 -11.43 1.59 -14.52
C GLN A 181 -11.43 0.87 -13.19
N VAL A 182 -12.46 0.04 -12.99
CA VAL A 182 -12.56 -0.90 -11.87
C VAL A 182 -12.72 -2.29 -12.45
N TRP A 183 -11.84 -3.20 -12.04
CA TRP A 183 -11.84 -4.59 -12.46
C TRP A 183 -12.01 -5.49 -11.25
N ASN A 184 -12.92 -6.45 -11.34
CA ASN A 184 -13.09 -7.45 -10.29
C ASN A 184 -12.55 -8.80 -10.76
N VAL A 185 -11.59 -9.38 -10.06
CA VAL A 185 -10.92 -10.61 -10.45
C VAL A 185 -11.85 -11.83 -10.52
N HIS A 186 -12.98 -11.82 -9.80
CA HIS A 186 -13.96 -12.90 -9.83
C HIS A 186 -14.86 -12.89 -11.08
N THR A 187 -14.94 -11.75 -11.77
CA THR A 187 -15.72 -11.60 -13.01
C THR A 187 -14.85 -11.69 -14.26
N PHE A 188 -13.54 -11.88 -14.08
CA PHE A 188 -12.59 -11.98 -15.17
C PHE A 188 -12.80 -13.24 -15.99
N SER A 189 -12.95 -13.08 -17.30
CA SER A 189 -12.64 -14.16 -18.23
C SER A 189 -11.14 -14.09 -18.57
N LEU A 190 -10.52 -15.26 -18.81
CA LEU A 190 -9.11 -15.35 -19.23
C LEU A 190 -8.83 -14.64 -20.58
N SER A 191 -9.90 -14.25 -21.30
CA SER A 191 -9.85 -13.49 -22.54
C SER A 191 -9.78 -11.98 -22.36
N ASP A 192 -10.05 -11.47 -21.15
CA ASP A 192 -10.05 -10.04 -20.88
C ASP A 192 -8.62 -9.55 -20.65
N ASN A 193 -8.12 -8.75 -21.57
CA ASN A 193 -6.78 -8.19 -21.48
C ASN A 193 -6.83 -6.76 -20.95
N ILE A 194 -6.63 -6.63 -19.63
CA ILE A 194 -6.59 -5.31 -18.95
C ILE A 194 -5.59 -4.38 -19.62
N TYR A 195 -4.41 -4.91 -19.95
CA TYR A 195 -3.34 -4.13 -20.58
C TYR A 195 -3.79 -3.51 -21.91
N ASP A 196 -4.40 -4.28 -22.79
CA ASP A 196 -4.84 -3.78 -24.12
C ASP A 196 -5.90 -2.68 -24.00
N GLU A 197 -6.81 -2.81 -23.02
CA GLU A 197 -7.80 -1.76 -22.77
C GLU A 197 -7.15 -0.50 -22.19
N MET A 198 -6.23 -0.64 -21.23
CA MET A 198 -5.47 0.49 -20.69
C MET A 198 -4.63 1.16 -21.79
N LYS A 199 -3.96 0.37 -22.65
CA LYS A 199 -3.17 0.88 -23.75
C LYS A 199 -4.02 1.69 -24.72
N ARG A 200 -5.18 1.17 -25.14
CA ARG A 200 -6.10 1.89 -26.01
C ARG A 200 -6.51 3.25 -25.42
N LYS A 201 -6.73 3.31 -24.10
CA LYS A 201 -7.12 4.56 -23.44
C LYS A 201 -5.97 5.57 -23.35
N VAL A 202 -4.77 5.11 -22.95
CA VAL A 202 -3.62 6.02 -22.84
C VAL A 202 -3.20 6.55 -24.21
N ASP A 203 -3.30 5.74 -25.27
CA ASP A 203 -3.00 6.15 -26.64
C ASP A 203 -4.04 7.18 -27.17
N ASN A 204 -5.29 7.08 -26.74
CA ASN A 204 -6.34 8.04 -27.14
C ASN A 204 -6.22 9.40 -26.42
N LYS A 205 -5.55 9.49 -25.27
CA LYS A 205 -5.23 10.78 -24.62
C LYS A 205 -4.27 11.64 -25.46
N ASN A 206 -3.62 11.04 -26.46
CA ASN A 206 -2.61 11.67 -27.30
C ASN A 206 -3.12 12.02 -28.73
N LYS A 207 -4.39 11.83 -28.99
CA LYS A 207 -5.06 12.27 -30.23
C LYS A 207 -5.84 13.55 -29.99
#